data_334b00e49efb10dd7ad0ced1cf7d5133
#
_entry.id   334b00e49efb10dd7ad0ced1cf7d5133
#
_cell.length_a   1.000
_cell.length_b   1.000
_cell.length_c   1.000
_cell.angle_alpha   90.00
_cell.angle_beta   90.00
_cell.angle_gamma   90.00
#
_symmetry.space_group_name_H-M   'P 1'
#
loop_
_entity.id
_entity.type
_entity.pdbx_description
1 polymer ?
#
loop_
_entity_poly.entity_id
_entity_poly.type
_entity_poly.pdbx_seq_one_letter_code
_entity_poly.pdbx_strand_id
1 'polypeptide(L)'
;MSQIQSGKTFNLHPVRSKSNPYRILLWTFLILGAGWLLLLLNRGQVQSPFNPTPTPTRSPHSYILAAQAYFAAGKLDDPTSDQDAIGAYQKALEIDPGNALVWSELARIQTYSSSTLSTDQERLDRLQEALASVEKGVELAPEDSTVVAVYAFVLDWNASSNLISIDEREAYLAKAETNANRAYLLDPENALALAFYAEVLLDQQKWDQAKEYASQAVERAPDSMDTHRVLGTVLEAWGYYRDAIDEYIKASQITPNLTFLYLRIGLGYRQLAYNQNQLYTNALEYFERAANINQQLGIKDPYPYIAIAKTYAQQGEFFIASRNAEKALSFDAANADTYGQLGMIYVQARNYETALPTLRCAVDGCTADENDTAQQFVNQGILDEKPAVKPLPLTNLNVAYYYVRYGSVLAYLSTPENGYCSHSLELMTQLRLTYPDDPVLMQNVEDNEATCRSLMGTPSP
;
A
#
# COMPACT_ATOMS: atom_id res chain seq x y z
N MET A 1 70.84 44.11 30.92
CA MET A 1 70.73 45.53 30.57
C MET A 1 69.46 45.66 29.76
N SER A 2 68.48 46.41 30.11
CA SER A 2 68.10 47.42 31.11
C SER A 2 66.67 47.70 30.92
N GLN A 3 66.06 47.84 31.95
CA GLN A 3 65.27 48.87 32.60
C GLN A 3 63.77 48.70 32.47
N ILE A 4 63.28 48.36 33.60
CA ILE A 4 61.88 48.51 34.04
C ILE A 4 61.63 50.01 34.21
N GLN A 5 60.59 50.54 33.57
CA GLN A 5 59.98 51.81 33.99
C GLN A 5 58.57 51.55 34.51
N SER A 6 58.49 51.65 35.77
CA SER A 6 57.69 52.37 36.73
C SER A 6 56.27 52.80 36.31
N GLY A 7 55.39 52.40 37.14
CA GLY A 7 53.97 52.53 37.28
C GLY A 7 53.36 53.91 37.04
N LYS A 8 52.18 53.86 36.41
CA LYS A 8 51.14 54.89 36.53
C LYS A 8 50.09 54.46 37.56
N THR A 9 50.14 55.10 38.69
CA THR A 9 49.06 55.01 39.69
C THR A 9 47.78 55.61 39.12
N PHE A 10 46.72 54.79 38.99
CA PHE A 10 45.37 55.27 38.68
C PHE A 10 44.78 55.90 39.95
N ASN A 11 44.73 57.25 39.96
CA ASN A 11 43.97 57.99 41.01
C ASN A 11 42.48 57.95 40.65
N LEU A 12 41.73 57.09 41.31
CA LEU A 12 40.27 57.09 41.30
C LEU A 12 39.77 58.18 42.24
N HIS A 13 39.70 59.41 41.76
CA HIS A 13 38.88 60.40 42.41
C HIS A 13 37.43 60.15 42.06
N PRO A 14 36.50 59.96 43.05
CA PRO A 14 35.07 59.85 42.72
C PRO A 14 34.57 61.21 42.23
N VAL A 15 34.39 61.36 40.98
CA VAL A 15 33.70 62.50 40.40
C VAL A 15 32.25 62.39 40.88
N ARG A 16 31.90 63.15 41.97
CA ARG A 16 30.51 63.34 42.32
C ARG A 16 29.82 64.12 41.17
N SER A 17 29.23 63.43 40.26
CA SER A 17 28.32 63.99 39.30
C SER A 17 27.12 64.55 40.05
N LYS A 18 26.91 65.83 40.04
CA LYS A 18 25.68 66.44 40.55
C LYS A 18 24.53 65.85 39.73
N SER A 19 23.68 65.04 40.42
CA SER A 19 22.50 64.47 39.76
C SER A 19 21.60 65.64 39.30
N ASN A 20 21.32 65.67 38.03
CA ASN A 20 20.40 66.67 37.46
C ASN A 20 18.98 66.33 37.89
N PRO A 21 18.30 67.19 38.67
CA PRO A 21 16.97 66.90 39.21
C PRO A 21 15.94 66.63 38.11
N TYR A 22 16.08 67.24 36.94
CA TYR A 22 15.21 66.98 35.79
C TYR A 22 15.37 65.58 35.22
N ARG A 23 16.58 64.99 35.28
CA ARG A 23 16.79 63.56 34.88
C ARG A 23 16.16 62.58 35.85
N ILE A 24 16.23 62.87 37.14
CA ILE A 24 15.60 62.05 38.19
C ILE A 24 14.08 62.07 37.97
N LEU A 25 13.52 63.28 37.76
CA LEU A 25 12.07 63.48 37.57
C LEU A 25 11.60 62.76 36.29
N LEU A 26 12.37 62.84 35.18
CA LEU A 26 12.07 62.11 33.96
C LEU A 26 12.05 60.61 34.15
N TRP A 27 13.08 60.04 34.80
CA TRP A 27 13.14 58.59 35.06
C TRP A 27 12.05 58.13 36.01
N THR A 28 11.70 58.91 37.03
CA THR A 28 10.60 58.62 37.95
C THR A 28 9.26 58.56 37.20
N PHE A 29 9.04 59.52 36.31
CA PHE A 29 7.82 59.57 35.48
C PHE A 29 7.73 58.39 34.50
N LEU A 30 8.85 57.99 33.89
CA LEU A 30 8.92 56.84 33.02
C LEU A 30 8.67 55.53 33.78
N ILE A 31 9.23 55.38 34.98
CA ILE A 31 9.01 54.18 35.83
C ILE A 31 7.55 54.10 36.30
N LEU A 32 6.96 55.19 36.70
CA LEU A 32 5.55 55.24 37.12
C LEU A 32 4.63 54.99 35.93
N GLY A 33 4.93 55.54 34.76
CA GLY A 33 4.20 55.31 33.52
C GLY A 33 4.30 53.84 33.05
N ALA A 34 5.49 53.25 33.11
CA ALA A 34 5.68 51.86 32.80
C ALA A 34 4.99 50.91 33.80
N GLY A 35 5.03 51.25 35.08
CA GLY A 35 4.30 50.51 36.12
C GLY A 35 2.78 50.58 35.93
N TRP A 36 2.26 51.75 35.56
CA TRP A 36 0.84 51.94 35.27
C TRP A 36 0.43 51.16 34.00
N LEU A 37 1.25 51.19 32.95
CA LEU A 37 1.03 50.42 31.73
C LEU A 37 1.02 48.89 32.04
N LEU A 38 1.93 48.41 32.86
CA LEU A 38 1.96 47.01 33.32
C LEU A 38 0.69 46.64 34.12
N LEU A 39 0.18 47.53 34.94
CA LEU A 39 -1.08 47.32 35.67
C LEU A 39 -2.29 47.27 34.71
N LEU A 40 -2.32 48.12 33.66
CA LEU A 40 -3.35 48.08 32.61
C LEU A 40 -3.29 46.80 31.76
N LEU A 41 -2.08 46.35 31.43
CA LEU A 41 -1.85 45.06 30.77
C LEU A 41 -2.31 43.88 31.62
N ASN A 42 -1.98 43.88 32.91
CA ASN A 42 -2.37 42.80 33.82
C ASN A 42 -3.89 42.78 34.13
N ARG A 43 -4.58 43.94 34.02
CA ARG A 43 -6.04 44.05 34.14
C ARG A 43 -6.79 43.76 32.82
N GLY A 44 -6.08 43.45 31.75
CA GLY A 44 -6.67 43.18 30.44
C GLY A 44 -7.30 44.38 29.72
N GLN A 45 -7.04 45.63 30.25
CA GLN A 45 -7.59 46.83 29.66
C GLN A 45 -6.81 47.36 28.45
N VAL A 46 -5.58 46.85 28.28
CA VAL A 46 -4.73 47.10 27.10
C VAL A 46 -4.20 45.76 26.63
N GLN A 47 -4.33 45.45 25.35
CA GLN A 47 -3.73 44.23 24.78
C GLN A 47 -2.21 44.39 24.71
N SER A 48 -1.47 43.39 25.20
CA SER A 48 -0.02 43.34 25.09
C SER A 48 0.41 43.36 23.62
N PRO A 49 1.29 44.28 23.18
CA PRO A 49 1.82 44.29 21.83
C PRO A 49 2.72 43.07 21.55
N PHE A 50 3.04 42.27 22.57
CA PHE A 50 3.84 41.05 22.49
C PHE A 50 3.00 39.77 22.62
N ASN A 51 1.65 39.88 22.76
CA ASN A 51 0.82 38.70 22.59
C ASN A 51 0.93 38.25 21.13
N PRO A 52 1.32 37.00 20.87
CA PRO A 52 1.32 36.49 19.51
C PRO A 52 -0.10 36.68 18.97
N THR A 53 -0.23 37.34 17.85
CA THR A 53 -1.50 37.37 17.11
C THR A 53 -1.91 35.92 16.92
N PRO A 54 -3.13 35.49 17.31
CA PRO A 54 -3.55 34.13 17.04
C PRO A 54 -3.30 33.87 15.57
N THR A 55 -2.47 32.86 15.26
CA THR A 55 -2.24 32.44 13.89
C THR A 55 -3.63 32.17 13.31
N PRO A 56 -4.03 32.78 12.19
CA PRO A 56 -5.34 32.54 11.64
C PRO A 56 -5.48 31.03 11.45
N THR A 57 -6.50 30.43 12.04
CA THR A 57 -6.83 29.01 11.84
C THR A 57 -6.91 28.78 10.35
N ARG A 58 -6.15 27.80 9.83
CA ARG A 58 -6.21 27.46 8.41
C ARG A 58 -7.65 27.17 8.02
N SER A 59 -8.09 27.69 6.89
CA SER A 59 -9.43 27.41 6.36
C SER A 59 -9.55 25.95 5.90
N PRO A 60 -10.73 25.33 5.88
CA PRO A 60 -10.95 24.01 5.28
C PRO A 60 -10.37 23.90 3.88
N HIS A 61 -10.57 24.93 3.06
CA HIS A 61 -10.04 24.99 1.70
C HIS A 61 -8.50 24.88 1.64
N SER A 62 -7.78 25.49 2.59
CA SER A 62 -6.31 25.36 2.66
C SER A 62 -5.84 23.92 2.95
N TYR A 63 -6.60 23.16 3.74
CA TYR A 63 -6.33 21.76 3.99
C TYR A 63 -6.68 20.88 2.80
N ILE A 64 -7.76 21.18 2.07
CA ILE A 64 -8.14 20.49 0.83
C ILE A 64 -7.03 20.65 -0.22
N LEU A 65 -6.53 21.88 -0.43
CA LEU A 65 -5.40 22.12 -1.36
C LEU A 65 -4.12 21.39 -0.92
N ALA A 66 -3.86 21.32 0.39
CA ALA A 66 -2.72 20.57 0.91
C ALA A 66 -2.90 19.06 0.65
N ALA A 67 -4.10 18.52 0.87
CA ALA A 67 -4.42 17.12 0.59
C ALA A 67 -4.22 16.76 -0.88
N GLN A 68 -4.69 17.61 -1.80
CA GLN A 68 -4.49 17.44 -3.24
C GLN A 68 -3.00 17.46 -3.61
N ALA A 69 -2.22 18.37 -3.01
CA ALA A 69 -0.77 18.44 -3.22
C ALA A 69 -0.05 17.21 -2.68
N TYR A 70 -0.45 16.69 -1.51
CA TYR A 70 0.10 15.46 -0.95
C TYR A 70 -0.26 14.25 -1.81
N PHE A 71 -1.49 14.15 -2.30
CA PHE A 71 -1.89 13.10 -3.24
C PHE A 71 -1.05 13.13 -4.52
N ALA A 72 -0.87 14.28 -5.14
CA ALA A 72 -0.01 14.44 -6.31
C ALA A 72 1.45 14.08 -6.02
N ALA A 73 1.91 14.28 -4.78
CA ALA A 73 3.24 13.87 -4.32
C ALA A 73 3.33 12.39 -3.92
N GLY A 74 2.24 11.61 -4.00
CA GLY A 74 2.19 10.20 -3.61
C GLY A 74 2.17 9.96 -2.09
N LYS A 75 2.08 11.02 -1.29
CA LYS A 75 1.94 10.93 0.17
C LYS A 75 0.48 10.72 0.54
N LEU A 76 0.03 9.48 0.40
CA LEU A 76 -1.38 9.14 0.67
C LEU A 76 -1.64 9.09 2.17
N ASP A 77 -0.77 8.38 2.89
CA ASP A 77 -0.86 8.09 4.30
C ASP A 77 0.55 7.96 4.88
N ASP A 78 0.86 8.71 5.93
CA ASP A 78 2.14 8.65 6.64
C ASP A 78 1.86 8.49 8.15
N PRO A 79 1.97 7.27 8.71
CA PRO A 79 1.66 7.02 10.12
C PRO A 79 2.59 7.77 11.09
N THR A 80 3.68 8.37 10.58
CA THR A 80 4.65 9.11 11.38
C THR A 80 4.43 10.62 11.37
N SER A 81 3.56 11.12 10.48
CA SER A 81 3.38 12.56 10.23
C SER A 81 1.96 12.87 9.73
N ASP A 82 1.35 13.94 10.21
CA ASP A 82 0.08 14.46 9.66
C ASP A 82 0.25 15.20 8.31
N GLN A 83 1.39 15.05 7.64
CA GLN A 83 1.70 15.72 6.36
C GLN A 83 1.45 14.79 5.17
N ASP A 84 0.24 14.26 5.11
CA ASP A 84 -0.25 13.37 4.07
C ASP A 84 -1.66 13.79 3.61
N ALA A 85 -2.17 13.10 2.57
CA ALA A 85 -3.44 13.45 1.97
C ALA A 85 -4.62 13.12 2.89
N ILE A 86 -4.60 11.96 3.54
CA ILE A 86 -5.66 11.50 4.45
C ILE A 86 -5.76 12.45 5.64
N GLY A 87 -4.66 12.72 6.34
CA GLY A 87 -4.63 13.61 7.50
C GLY A 87 -5.06 15.04 7.15
N ALA A 88 -4.69 15.53 5.96
CA ALA A 88 -5.10 16.86 5.52
C ALA A 88 -6.61 16.94 5.21
N TYR A 89 -7.21 15.92 4.56
CA TYR A 89 -8.66 15.87 4.37
C TYR A 89 -9.41 15.73 5.70
N GLN A 90 -8.91 14.93 6.65
CA GLN A 90 -9.50 14.80 7.98
C GLN A 90 -9.51 16.15 8.72
N LYS A 91 -8.41 16.92 8.66
CA LYS A 91 -8.36 18.29 9.24
C LYS A 91 -9.32 19.27 8.57
N ALA A 92 -9.55 19.13 7.26
CA ALA A 92 -10.58 19.91 6.57
C ALA A 92 -11.98 19.59 7.10
N LEU A 93 -12.26 18.31 7.32
CA LEU A 93 -13.55 17.80 7.82
C LEU A 93 -13.77 18.06 9.32
N GLU A 94 -12.72 18.19 10.13
CA GLU A 94 -12.84 18.66 11.53
C GLU A 94 -13.41 20.09 11.60
N ILE A 95 -13.12 20.90 10.58
CA ILE A 95 -13.59 22.31 10.54
C ILE A 95 -14.93 22.42 9.80
N ASP A 96 -15.11 21.65 8.71
CA ASP A 96 -16.33 21.63 7.90
C ASP A 96 -16.82 20.18 7.69
N PRO A 97 -17.46 19.58 8.70
CA PRO A 97 -17.94 18.19 8.63
C PRO A 97 -19.13 17.99 7.68
N GLY A 98 -19.74 19.10 7.21
CA GLY A 98 -20.87 19.07 6.27
C GLY A 98 -20.46 18.95 4.80
N ASN A 99 -19.18 18.86 4.47
CA ASN A 99 -18.71 18.82 3.10
C ASN A 99 -18.69 17.41 2.53
N ALA A 100 -19.75 17.01 1.85
CA ALA A 100 -19.92 15.67 1.27
C ALA A 100 -18.82 15.32 0.25
N LEU A 101 -18.39 16.28 -0.60
CA LEU A 101 -17.33 16.06 -1.58
C LEU A 101 -15.98 15.79 -0.91
N VAL A 102 -15.69 16.44 0.20
CA VAL A 102 -14.45 16.18 0.95
C VAL A 102 -14.47 14.79 1.60
N TRP A 103 -15.62 14.35 2.10
CA TRP A 103 -15.79 12.97 2.59
C TRP A 103 -15.57 11.94 1.48
N SER A 104 -16.10 12.17 0.28
CA SER A 104 -15.88 11.27 -0.85
C SER A 104 -14.43 11.27 -1.33
N GLU A 105 -13.76 12.43 -1.40
CA GLU A 105 -12.33 12.48 -1.74
C GLU A 105 -11.46 11.77 -0.70
N LEU A 106 -11.75 11.96 0.60
CA LEU A 106 -11.08 11.21 1.66
C LEU A 106 -11.21 9.70 1.44
N ALA A 107 -12.43 9.23 1.19
CA ALA A 107 -12.70 7.81 0.94
C ALA A 107 -11.96 7.28 -0.30
N ARG A 108 -11.92 8.04 -1.39
CA ARG A 108 -11.19 7.69 -2.61
C ARG A 108 -9.69 7.53 -2.34
N ILE A 109 -9.09 8.45 -1.58
CA ILE A 109 -7.66 8.39 -1.23
C ILE A 109 -7.39 7.25 -0.25
N GLN A 110 -8.26 7.01 0.74
CA GLN A 110 -8.16 5.86 1.64
C GLN A 110 -8.21 4.54 0.85
N THR A 111 -9.08 4.44 -0.16
CA THR A 111 -9.15 3.27 -1.03
C THR A 111 -7.83 3.05 -1.77
N TYR A 112 -7.25 4.08 -2.39
CA TYR A 112 -5.93 3.95 -3.04
C TYR A 112 -4.82 3.63 -2.05
N SER A 113 -4.84 4.20 -0.83
CA SER A 113 -3.82 3.93 0.19
C SER A 113 -3.83 2.48 0.65
N SER A 114 -4.97 1.78 0.59
CA SER A 114 -5.04 0.36 0.93
C SER A 114 -4.05 -0.48 0.11
N SER A 115 -3.83 -0.12 -1.15
CA SER A 115 -2.91 -0.84 -2.06
C SER A 115 -1.43 -0.73 -1.66
N THR A 116 -1.07 0.19 -0.75
CA THR A 116 0.31 0.41 -0.30
C THR A 116 0.61 -0.21 1.07
N LEU A 117 -0.39 -0.82 1.70
CA LEU A 117 -0.25 -1.46 3.01
C LEU A 117 0.31 -2.88 2.87
N SER A 118 1.02 -3.33 3.90
CA SER A 118 1.81 -4.55 3.85
C SER A 118 0.95 -5.81 3.95
N THR A 119 -0.04 -5.81 4.85
CA THR A 119 -0.84 -7.00 5.16
C THR A 119 -2.27 -6.92 4.62
N ASP A 120 -2.90 -8.06 4.34
CA ASP A 120 -4.29 -8.11 3.89
C ASP A 120 -5.27 -7.55 4.96
N GLN A 121 -4.93 -7.71 6.25
CA GLN A 121 -5.74 -7.15 7.33
C GLN A 121 -5.69 -5.62 7.34
N GLU A 122 -4.50 -5.02 7.25
CA GLU A 122 -4.37 -3.56 7.16
C GLU A 122 -5.11 -3.00 5.94
N ARG A 123 -5.07 -3.71 4.82
CA ARG A 123 -5.80 -3.33 3.60
C ARG A 123 -7.30 -3.35 3.82
N LEU A 124 -7.83 -4.44 4.42
CA LEU A 124 -9.26 -4.55 4.72
C LEU A 124 -9.70 -3.46 5.69
N ASP A 125 -8.95 -3.23 6.77
CA ASP A 125 -9.25 -2.19 7.76
C ASP A 125 -9.30 -0.80 7.09
N ARG A 126 -8.37 -0.50 6.20
CA ARG A 126 -8.35 0.76 5.44
C ARG A 126 -9.53 0.88 4.47
N LEU A 127 -9.94 -0.21 3.81
CA LEU A 127 -11.11 -0.21 2.95
C LEU A 127 -12.41 -0.01 3.75
N GLN A 128 -12.48 -0.53 4.98
CA GLN A 128 -13.60 -0.28 5.88
C GLN A 128 -13.63 1.19 6.37
N GLU A 129 -12.47 1.80 6.64
CA GLU A 129 -12.38 3.24 6.92
C GLU A 129 -12.87 4.07 5.74
N ALA A 130 -12.48 3.71 4.51
CA ALA A 130 -12.95 4.36 3.28
C ALA A 130 -14.48 4.26 3.14
N LEU A 131 -15.03 3.06 3.43
CA LEU A 131 -16.48 2.83 3.40
C LEU A 131 -17.19 3.73 4.41
N ALA A 132 -16.73 3.79 5.64
CA ALA A 132 -17.29 4.66 6.67
C ALA A 132 -17.22 6.16 6.28
N SER A 133 -16.17 6.57 5.60
CA SER A 133 -15.99 7.96 5.13
C SER A 133 -16.98 8.29 4.01
N VAL A 134 -17.10 7.43 3.00
CA VAL A 134 -18.01 7.71 1.87
C VAL A 134 -19.49 7.61 2.26
N GLU A 135 -19.85 6.75 3.21
CA GLU A 135 -21.21 6.66 3.73
C GLU A 135 -21.66 7.99 4.35
N LYS A 136 -20.78 8.69 5.08
CA LYS A 136 -21.04 10.05 5.56
C LYS A 136 -21.24 11.05 4.41
N GLY A 137 -20.45 10.92 3.35
CA GLY A 137 -20.63 11.74 2.15
C GLY A 137 -22.03 11.52 1.52
N VAL A 138 -22.44 10.27 1.37
CA VAL A 138 -23.74 9.91 0.79
C VAL A 138 -24.91 10.35 1.68
N GLU A 139 -24.77 10.27 3.02
CA GLU A 139 -25.78 10.81 3.96
C GLU A 139 -26.00 12.31 3.77
N LEU A 140 -24.94 13.07 3.51
CA LEU A 140 -24.96 14.52 3.34
C LEU A 140 -25.47 14.94 1.94
N ALA A 141 -25.07 14.19 0.90
CA ALA A 141 -25.42 14.53 -0.48
C ALA A 141 -25.80 13.27 -1.29
N PRO A 142 -26.96 12.67 -1.01
CA PRO A 142 -27.37 11.41 -1.63
C PRO A 142 -27.64 11.52 -3.14
N GLU A 143 -27.84 12.72 -3.68
CA GLU A 143 -28.10 12.98 -5.11
C GLU A 143 -26.89 13.59 -5.84
N ASP A 144 -25.73 13.66 -5.20
CA ASP A 144 -24.50 14.08 -5.87
C ASP A 144 -23.87 12.89 -6.62
N SER A 145 -23.79 13.00 -7.95
CA SER A 145 -23.27 11.94 -8.83
C SER A 145 -21.84 11.52 -8.44
N THR A 146 -20.98 12.47 -8.09
CA THR A 146 -19.58 12.19 -7.73
C THR A 146 -19.48 11.43 -6.41
N VAL A 147 -20.25 11.85 -5.41
CA VAL A 147 -20.28 11.18 -4.09
C VAL A 147 -20.79 9.73 -4.24
N VAL A 148 -21.86 9.54 -5.00
CA VAL A 148 -22.45 8.21 -5.25
C VAL A 148 -21.51 7.34 -6.12
N ALA A 149 -20.78 7.93 -7.08
CA ALA A 149 -19.79 7.21 -7.87
C ALA A 149 -18.63 6.70 -7.01
N VAL A 150 -18.10 7.54 -6.11
CA VAL A 150 -17.05 7.12 -5.18
C VAL A 150 -17.57 6.05 -4.22
N TYR A 151 -18.83 6.10 -3.80
CA TYR A 151 -19.42 5.03 -2.99
C TYR A 151 -19.41 3.69 -3.73
N ALA A 152 -19.79 3.66 -5.00
CA ALA A 152 -19.71 2.47 -5.82
C ALA A 152 -18.28 1.93 -5.93
N PHE A 153 -17.31 2.81 -6.18
CA PHE A 153 -15.88 2.48 -6.24
C PHE A 153 -15.35 1.86 -4.93
N VAL A 154 -15.69 2.45 -3.78
CA VAL A 154 -15.27 1.93 -2.46
C VAL A 154 -15.88 0.56 -2.18
N LEU A 155 -17.15 0.35 -2.54
CA LEU A 155 -17.84 -0.95 -2.39
C LEU A 155 -17.18 -2.04 -3.24
N ASP A 156 -16.83 -1.71 -4.48
CA ASP A 156 -16.18 -2.61 -5.43
C ASP A 156 -14.80 -3.05 -4.93
N TRP A 157 -14.00 -2.12 -4.43
CA TRP A 157 -12.70 -2.43 -3.83
C TRP A 157 -12.82 -3.24 -2.53
N ASN A 158 -13.84 -3.01 -1.72
CA ASN A 158 -14.12 -3.87 -0.55
C ASN A 158 -14.43 -5.30 -0.99
N ALA A 159 -15.18 -5.48 -2.09
CA ALA A 159 -15.48 -6.80 -2.65
C ALA A 159 -14.21 -7.55 -3.11
N SER A 160 -13.12 -6.85 -3.44
CA SER A 160 -11.87 -7.46 -3.89
C SER A 160 -11.03 -8.08 -2.76
N SER A 161 -11.36 -7.86 -1.48
CA SER A 161 -10.61 -8.40 -0.35
C SER A 161 -10.69 -9.93 -0.28
N ASN A 162 -9.54 -10.55 0.01
CA ASN A 162 -9.44 -12.01 0.21
C ASN A 162 -9.93 -12.47 1.60
N LEU A 163 -10.18 -11.53 2.53
CA LEU A 163 -10.54 -11.82 3.92
C LEU A 163 -12.06 -11.81 4.17
N ILE A 164 -12.86 -11.40 3.20
CA ILE A 164 -14.33 -11.42 3.31
C ILE A 164 -14.90 -12.73 2.75
N SER A 165 -16.10 -13.09 3.25
CA SER A 165 -16.82 -14.25 2.75
C SER A 165 -17.37 -14.04 1.33
N ILE A 166 -17.76 -15.13 0.66
CA ILE A 166 -18.39 -15.07 -0.67
C ILE A 166 -19.69 -14.26 -0.61
N ASP A 167 -20.51 -14.47 0.42
CA ASP A 167 -21.78 -13.78 0.60
C ASP A 167 -21.58 -12.26 0.79
N GLU A 168 -20.57 -11.87 1.55
CA GLU A 168 -20.21 -10.44 1.73
C GLU A 168 -19.73 -9.83 0.42
N ARG A 169 -18.91 -10.56 -0.34
CA ARG A 169 -18.45 -10.12 -1.67
C ARG A 169 -19.62 -9.86 -2.61
N GLU A 170 -20.54 -10.82 -2.72
CA GLU A 170 -21.74 -10.67 -3.56
C GLU A 170 -22.60 -9.48 -3.11
N ALA A 171 -22.75 -9.27 -1.80
CA ALA A 171 -23.48 -8.13 -1.26
C ALA A 171 -22.82 -6.79 -1.60
N TYR A 172 -21.48 -6.70 -1.51
CA TYR A 172 -20.74 -5.50 -1.92
C TYR A 172 -20.88 -5.22 -3.42
N LEU A 173 -20.71 -6.22 -4.29
CA LEU A 173 -20.84 -6.08 -5.74
C LEU A 173 -22.26 -5.65 -6.15
N ALA A 174 -23.30 -6.21 -5.54
CA ALA A 174 -24.67 -5.82 -5.82
C ALA A 174 -24.96 -4.35 -5.41
N LYS A 175 -24.42 -3.91 -4.27
CA LYS A 175 -24.50 -2.51 -3.85
C LYS A 175 -23.69 -1.60 -4.75
N ALA A 176 -22.50 -2.02 -5.16
CA ALA A 176 -21.64 -1.26 -6.08
C ALA A 176 -22.35 -1.02 -7.41
N GLU A 177 -22.96 -2.07 -8.02
CA GLU A 177 -23.71 -1.94 -9.27
C GLU A 177 -24.89 -0.96 -9.15
N THR A 178 -25.66 -1.09 -8.07
CA THR A 178 -26.81 -0.22 -7.83
C THR A 178 -26.38 1.25 -7.73
N ASN A 179 -25.31 1.54 -7.01
CA ASN A 179 -24.83 2.91 -6.83
C ASN A 179 -24.07 3.43 -8.06
N ALA A 180 -23.32 2.61 -8.78
CA ALA A 180 -22.67 2.99 -10.03
C ALA A 180 -23.71 3.40 -11.10
N ASN A 181 -24.74 2.58 -11.30
CA ASN A 181 -25.84 2.92 -12.18
C ASN A 181 -26.59 4.19 -11.74
N ARG A 182 -26.81 4.36 -10.43
CA ARG A 182 -27.44 5.58 -9.88
C ARG A 182 -26.58 6.81 -10.14
N ALA A 183 -25.27 6.75 -9.92
CA ALA A 183 -24.34 7.85 -10.18
C ALA A 183 -24.39 8.28 -11.64
N TYR A 184 -24.39 7.32 -12.58
CA TYR A 184 -24.56 7.57 -14.00
C TYR A 184 -25.90 8.22 -14.35
N LEU A 185 -26.99 7.77 -13.75
CA LEU A 185 -28.32 8.35 -14.00
C LEU A 185 -28.47 9.77 -13.43
N LEU A 186 -27.77 10.09 -12.34
CA LEU A 186 -27.75 11.43 -11.75
C LEU A 186 -27.01 12.44 -12.66
N ASP A 187 -25.89 12.06 -13.24
CA ASP A 187 -25.15 12.88 -14.21
C ASP A 187 -24.39 11.98 -15.20
N PRO A 188 -24.94 11.76 -16.40
CA PRO A 188 -24.29 10.95 -17.45
C PRO A 188 -22.99 11.57 -18.04
N GLU A 189 -22.75 12.85 -17.79
CA GLU A 189 -21.54 13.54 -18.23
C GLU A 189 -20.41 13.50 -17.18
N ASN A 190 -20.68 13.00 -15.98
CA ASN A 190 -19.69 12.87 -14.92
C ASN A 190 -18.67 11.78 -15.24
N ALA A 191 -17.44 12.18 -15.55
CA ALA A 191 -16.36 11.27 -15.93
C ALA A 191 -16.00 10.23 -14.83
N LEU A 192 -16.09 10.60 -13.54
CA LEU A 192 -15.86 9.65 -12.45
C LEU A 192 -17.00 8.62 -12.34
N ALA A 193 -18.26 9.04 -12.56
CA ALA A 193 -19.38 8.13 -12.58
C ALA A 193 -19.26 7.12 -13.72
N LEU A 194 -18.87 7.58 -14.91
CA LEU A 194 -18.61 6.70 -16.07
C LEU A 194 -17.44 5.73 -15.78
N ALA A 195 -16.34 6.24 -15.23
CA ALA A 195 -15.15 5.42 -14.94
C ALA A 195 -15.46 4.33 -13.90
N PHE A 196 -16.03 4.69 -12.75
CA PHE A 196 -16.30 3.71 -11.70
C PHE A 196 -17.46 2.76 -12.04
N TYR A 197 -18.41 3.21 -12.88
CA TYR A 197 -19.39 2.29 -13.43
C TYR A 197 -18.75 1.25 -14.36
N ALA A 198 -17.80 1.68 -15.18
CA ALA A 198 -17.03 0.75 -16.03
C ALA A 198 -16.24 -0.30 -15.22
N GLU A 199 -15.65 0.10 -14.08
CA GLU A 199 -14.92 -0.80 -13.17
C GLU A 199 -15.85 -1.86 -12.58
N VAL A 200 -17.00 -1.46 -12.04
CA VAL A 200 -18.02 -2.38 -11.53
C VAL A 200 -18.57 -3.32 -12.61
N LEU A 201 -18.80 -2.83 -13.84
CA LEU A 201 -19.24 -3.66 -14.96
C LEU A 201 -18.18 -4.68 -15.38
N LEU A 202 -16.91 -4.33 -15.26
CA LEU A 202 -15.79 -5.24 -15.53
C LEU A 202 -15.82 -6.44 -14.57
N ASP A 203 -16.02 -6.22 -13.28
CA ASP A 203 -16.07 -7.28 -12.26
C ASP A 203 -17.29 -8.19 -12.45
N GLN A 204 -18.33 -7.68 -13.09
CA GLN A 204 -19.49 -8.46 -13.53
C GLN A 204 -19.31 -9.15 -14.88
N GLN A 205 -18.12 -9.10 -15.46
CA GLN A 205 -17.79 -9.66 -16.77
C GLN A 205 -18.63 -9.06 -17.93
N LYS A 206 -19.15 -7.86 -17.76
CA LYS A 206 -19.87 -7.09 -18.79
C LYS A 206 -18.89 -6.27 -19.64
N TRP A 207 -17.96 -6.95 -20.29
CA TRP A 207 -16.75 -6.41 -20.92
C TRP A 207 -17.01 -5.29 -21.93
N ASP A 208 -17.97 -5.47 -22.86
CA ASP A 208 -18.28 -4.48 -23.91
C ASP A 208 -18.75 -3.16 -23.29
N GLN A 209 -19.66 -3.23 -22.32
CA GLN A 209 -20.19 -2.07 -21.64
C GLN A 209 -19.10 -1.38 -20.80
N ALA A 210 -18.28 -2.15 -20.08
CA ALA A 210 -17.15 -1.61 -19.32
C ALA A 210 -16.21 -0.79 -20.23
N LYS A 211 -15.87 -1.32 -21.42
CA LYS A 211 -15.02 -0.61 -22.38
C LYS A 211 -15.68 0.65 -22.93
N GLU A 212 -16.96 0.60 -23.23
CA GLU A 212 -17.71 1.74 -23.74
C GLU A 212 -17.70 2.90 -22.71
N TYR A 213 -18.10 2.63 -21.46
CA TYR A 213 -18.14 3.64 -20.40
C TYR A 213 -16.74 4.14 -20.02
N ALA A 214 -15.72 3.27 -19.94
CA ALA A 214 -14.35 3.69 -19.68
C ALA A 214 -13.79 4.61 -20.77
N SER A 215 -14.10 4.33 -22.06
CA SER A 215 -13.70 5.19 -23.17
C SER A 215 -14.39 6.56 -23.10
N GLN A 216 -15.71 6.58 -22.83
CA GLN A 216 -16.44 7.83 -22.61
C GLN A 216 -15.86 8.64 -21.44
N ALA A 217 -15.49 7.98 -20.33
CA ALA A 217 -14.87 8.64 -19.19
C ALA A 217 -13.57 9.38 -19.58
N VAL A 218 -12.70 8.74 -20.37
CA VAL A 218 -11.47 9.38 -20.88
C VAL A 218 -11.78 10.54 -21.83
N GLU A 219 -12.79 10.41 -22.68
CA GLU A 219 -13.22 11.51 -23.57
C GLU A 219 -13.71 12.74 -22.79
N ARG A 220 -14.41 12.53 -21.65
CA ARG A 220 -14.90 13.61 -20.79
C ARG A 220 -13.81 14.25 -19.94
N ALA A 221 -12.86 13.46 -19.44
CA ALA A 221 -11.78 13.94 -18.57
C ALA A 221 -10.44 13.31 -18.96
N PRO A 222 -9.81 13.77 -20.06
CA PRO A 222 -8.53 13.23 -20.53
C PRO A 222 -7.35 13.54 -19.60
N ASP A 223 -7.51 14.49 -18.68
CA ASP A 223 -6.50 14.83 -17.67
C ASP A 223 -6.78 14.20 -16.30
N SER A 224 -7.67 13.21 -16.24
CA SER A 224 -7.97 12.47 -15.00
C SER A 224 -7.20 11.17 -14.92
N MET A 225 -6.47 10.99 -13.81
CA MET A 225 -5.77 9.72 -13.54
C MET A 225 -6.75 8.55 -13.45
N ASP A 226 -7.91 8.73 -12.80
CA ASP A 226 -8.90 7.68 -12.60
C ASP A 226 -9.47 7.16 -13.92
N THR A 227 -9.77 8.03 -14.88
CA THR A 227 -10.33 7.64 -16.18
C THR A 227 -9.35 6.78 -16.98
N HIS A 228 -8.08 7.20 -17.06
CA HIS A 228 -7.03 6.43 -17.70
C HIS A 228 -6.71 5.13 -16.97
N ARG A 229 -6.69 5.14 -15.64
CA ARG A 229 -6.51 3.93 -14.82
C ARG A 229 -7.59 2.89 -15.14
N VAL A 230 -8.85 3.30 -15.12
CA VAL A 230 -9.98 2.39 -15.36
C VAL A 230 -9.96 1.86 -16.79
N LEU A 231 -9.74 2.73 -17.79
CA LEU A 231 -9.62 2.24 -19.18
C LEU A 231 -8.47 1.26 -19.34
N GLY A 232 -7.33 1.53 -18.70
CA GLY A 232 -6.19 0.60 -18.64
C GLY A 232 -6.59 -0.74 -18.03
N THR A 233 -7.34 -0.75 -16.91
CA THR A 233 -7.82 -1.98 -16.25
C THR A 233 -8.77 -2.78 -17.15
N VAL A 234 -9.69 -2.12 -17.83
CA VAL A 234 -10.61 -2.76 -18.78
C VAL A 234 -9.86 -3.37 -19.97
N LEU A 235 -8.91 -2.64 -20.55
CA LEU A 235 -8.10 -3.12 -21.66
C LEU A 235 -7.20 -4.30 -21.25
N GLU A 236 -6.62 -4.26 -20.05
CA GLU A 236 -5.82 -5.34 -19.47
C GLU A 236 -6.66 -6.63 -19.35
N ALA A 237 -7.87 -6.53 -18.82
CA ALA A 237 -8.77 -7.66 -18.66
C ALA A 237 -9.17 -8.30 -20.01
N TRP A 238 -9.27 -7.50 -21.06
CA TRP A 238 -9.50 -7.97 -22.43
C TRP A 238 -8.25 -8.59 -23.07
N GLY A 239 -7.08 -8.50 -22.43
CA GLY A 239 -5.79 -8.92 -22.98
C GLY A 239 -5.16 -7.95 -23.98
N TYR A 240 -5.69 -6.74 -24.12
CA TYR A 240 -5.09 -5.67 -24.92
C TYR A 240 -3.97 -4.97 -24.13
N TYR A 241 -2.96 -5.75 -23.75
CA TYR A 241 -1.89 -5.29 -22.85
C TYR A 241 -1.11 -4.08 -23.35
N ARG A 242 -0.94 -3.89 -24.66
CA ARG A 242 -0.24 -2.72 -25.20
C ARG A 242 -1.03 -1.45 -24.97
N ASP A 243 -2.31 -1.47 -25.31
CA ASP A 243 -3.19 -0.32 -25.13
C ASP A 243 -3.40 -0.02 -23.61
N ALA A 244 -3.49 -1.08 -22.79
CA ALA A 244 -3.55 -0.94 -21.33
C ALA A 244 -2.31 -0.25 -20.75
N ILE A 245 -1.11 -0.65 -21.20
CA ILE A 245 0.17 -0.03 -20.81
C ILE A 245 0.15 1.46 -21.17
N ASP A 246 -0.29 1.83 -22.37
CA ASP A 246 -0.34 3.22 -22.80
C ASP A 246 -1.27 4.06 -21.92
N GLU A 247 -2.43 3.51 -21.54
CA GLU A 247 -3.36 4.19 -20.62
C GLU A 247 -2.81 4.31 -19.19
N TYR A 248 -2.18 3.27 -18.65
CA TYR A 248 -1.52 3.36 -17.36
C TYR A 248 -0.32 4.33 -17.35
N ILE A 249 0.41 4.45 -18.47
CA ILE A 249 1.47 5.45 -18.62
C ILE A 249 0.88 6.86 -18.54
N LYS A 250 -0.24 7.14 -19.24
CA LYS A 250 -0.93 8.43 -19.13
C LYS A 250 -1.38 8.71 -17.70
N ALA A 251 -2.02 7.74 -17.03
CA ALA A 251 -2.38 7.86 -15.62
C ALA A 251 -1.17 8.18 -14.73
N SER A 252 -0.03 7.50 -14.97
CA SER A 252 1.21 7.72 -14.21
C SER A 252 1.89 9.07 -14.51
N GLN A 253 1.63 9.68 -15.66
CA GLN A 253 2.10 11.03 -15.98
C GLN A 253 1.30 12.10 -15.23
N ILE A 254 -0.01 11.86 -15.03
CA ILE A 254 -0.88 12.75 -14.27
C ILE A 254 -0.57 12.67 -12.78
N THR A 255 -0.36 11.45 -12.25
CA THR A 255 -0.04 11.24 -10.82
C THR A 255 1.21 10.36 -10.70
N PRO A 256 2.42 10.93 -10.80
CA PRO A 256 3.66 10.20 -11.02
C PRO A 256 4.18 9.40 -9.82
N ASN A 257 3.60 9.57 -8.63
CA ASN A 257 4.06 8.89 -7.42
C ASN A 257 3.08 7.81 -6.91
N LEU A 258 2.06 7.45 -7.69
CA LEU A 258 1.19 6.32 -7.39
C LEU A 258 1.84 5.01 -7.88
N THR A 259 2.41 4.27 -6.95
CA THR A 259 3.27 3.12 -7.24
C THR A 259 2.53 1.96 -7.88
N PHE A 260 1.25 1.75 -7.55
CA PHE A 260 0.45 0.69 -8.16
C PHE A 260 0.30 0.83 -9.69
N LEU A 261 0.34 2.06 -10.25
CA LEU A 261 0.32 2.27 -11.69
C LEU A 261 1.54 1.66 -12.38
N TYR A 262 2.72 1.84 -11.78
CA TYR A 262 3.96 1.25 -12.30
C TYR A 262 3.96 -0.28 -12.19
N LEU A 263 3.34 -0.82 -11.14
CA LEU A 263 3.13 -2.27 -11.04
C LEU A 263 2.25 -2.78 -12.18
N ARG A 264 1.14 -2.10 -12.51
CA ARG A 264 0.27 -2.48 -13.65
C ARG A 264 1.01 -2.42 -14.99
N ILE A 265 1.77 -1.35 -15.24
CA ILE A 265 2.60 -1.22 -16.46
C ILE A 265 3.60 -2.38 -16.53
N GLY A 266 4.33 -2.65 -15.46
CA GLY A 266 5.29 -3.76 -15.40
C GLY A 266 4.64 -5.13 -15.62
N LEU A 267 3.46 -5.37 -15.03
CA LEU A 267 2.69 -6.59 -15.24
C LEU A 267 2.28 -6.74 -16.70
N GLY A 268 1.80 -5.68 -17.34
CA GLY A 268 1.46 -5.67 -18.77
C GLY A 268 2.66 -6.04 -19.67
N TYR A 269 3.83 -5.43 -19.41
CA TYR A 269 5.06 -5.79 -20.14
C TYR A 269 5.46 -7.25 -19.89
N ARG A 270 5.34 -7.76 -18.66
CA ARG A 270 5.63 -9.15 -18.34
C ARG A 270 4.69 -10.13 -19.05
N GLN A 271 3.40 -9.81 -19.20
CA GLN A 271 2.45 -10.61 -19.96
C GLN A 271 2.82 -10.67 -21.47
N LEU A 272 3.30 -9.56 -22.00
CA LEU A 272 3.76 -9.49 -23.39
C LEU A 272 5.12 -10.15 -23.62
N ALA A 273 5.89 -10.41 -22.53
CA ALA A 273 7.29 -10.80 -22.61
C ALA A 273 7.54 -12.26 -23.05
N TYR A 274 6.50 -13.05 -23.32
CA TYR A 274 6.66 -14.44 -23.74
C TYR A 274 7.70 -14.56 -24.87
N ASN A 275 8.85 -15.16 -24.57
CA ASN A 275 10.02 -15.31 -25.45
C ASN A 275 10.66 -13.99 -25.96
N GLN A 276 10.45 -12.85 -25.29
CA GLN A 276 11.02 -11.55 -25.66
C GLN A 276 11.76 -10.89 -24.47
N ASN A 277 13.05 -11.14 -24.33
CA ASN A 277 13.87 -10.66 -23.20
C ASN A 277 13.79 -9.14 -22.98
N GLN A 278 13.66 -8.33 -24.05
CA GLN A 278 13.55 -6.88 -23.92
C GLN A 278 12.31 -6.46 -23.12
N LEU A 279 11.19 -7.16 -23.26
CA LEU A 279 9.97 -6.84 -22.54
C LEU A 279 10.06 -7.20 -21.03
N TYR A 280 10.84 -8.23 -20.68
CA TYR A 280 11.18 -8.47 -19.27
C TYR A 280 12.01 -7.33 -18.69
N THR A 281 12.96 -6.77 -19.44
CA THR A 281 13.74 -5.60 -19.01
C THR A 281 12.82 -4.40 -18.75
N ASN A 282 11.89 -4.13 -19.65
CA ASN A 282 10.90 -3.08 -19.48
C ASN A 282 10.03 -3.31 -18.21
N ALA A 283 9.57 -4.55 -18.00
CA ALA A 283 8.80 -4.90 -16.82
C ALA A 283 9.58 -4.63 -15.54
N LEU A 284 10.85 -5.06 -15.48
CA LEU A 284 11.74 -4.84 -14.34
C LEU A 284 11.96 -3.34 -14.07
N GLU A 285 12.16 -2.52 -15.12
CA GLU A 285 12.32 -1.08 -14.98
C GLU A 285 11.14 -0.43 -14.26
N TYR A 286 9.91 -0.81 -14.63
CA TYR A 286 8.70 -0.28 -13.99
C TYR A 286 8.52 -0.80 -12.57
N PHE A 287 8.79 -2.07 -12.30
CA PHE A 287 8.75 -2.63 -10.94
C PHE A 287 9.79 -1.98 -10.02
N GLU A 288 11.03 -1.79 -10.51
CA GLU A 288 12.08 -1.09 -9.77
C GLU A 288 11.71 0.38 -9.53
N ARG A 289 11.04 1.03 -10.48
CA ARG A 289 10.52 2.38 -10.29
C ARG A 289 9.50 2.43 -9.15
N ALA A 290 8.55 1.49 -9.10
CA ALA A 290 7.61 1.37 -8.00
C ALA A 290 8.32 1.17 -6.66
N ALA A 291 9.28 0.23 -6.60
CA ALA A 291 10.07 -0.04 -5.40
C ALA A 291 10.86 1.19 -4.90
N ASN A 292 11.47 1.94 -5.84
CA ASN A 292 12.24 3.14 -5.52
C ASN A 292 11.35 4.28 -4.99
N ILE A 293 10.16 4.48 -5.56
CA ILE A 293 9.19 5.47 -5.07
C ILE A 293 8.73 5.07 -3.67
N ASN A 294 8.36 3.81 -3.44
CA ASN A 294 7.98 3.32 -2.12
C ASN A 294 9.11 3.52 -1.09
N GLN A 295 10.34 3.25 -1.46
CA GLN A 295 11.49 3.50 -0.58
C GLN A 295 11.66 4.99 -0.25
N GLN A 296 11.50 5.90 -1.22
CA GLN A 296 11.58 7.35 -1.01
C GLN A 296 10.46 7.87 -0.10
N LEU A 297 9.27 7.26 -0.19
CA LEU A 297 8.11 7.61 0.61
C LEU A 297 8.06 6.87 1.97
N GLY A 298 8.99 5.94 2.24
CA GLY A 298 9.00 5.13 3.46
C GLY A 298 7.95 4.03 3.49
N ILE A 299 7.35 3.70 2.36
CA ILE A 299 6.28 2.69 2.23
C ILE A 299 6.90 1.28 2.19
N LYS A 300 6.41 0.39 3.05
CA LYS A 300 6.83 -1.02 3.12
C LYS A 300 5.86 -1.91 2.34
N ASP A 301 5.80 -1.74 1.03
CA ASP A 301 4.98 -2.54 0.14
C ASP A 301 5.79 -3.72 -0.44
N PRO A 302 5.41 -4.98 -0.20
CA PRO A 302 6.09 -6.17 -0.71
C PRO A 302 5.90 -6.41 -2.22
N TYR A 303 4.82 -5.90 -2.81
CA TYR A 303 4.41 -6.26 -4.17
C TYR A 303 5.43 -5.95 -5.28
N PRO A 304 6.12 -4.79 -5.29
CA PRO A 304 7.16 -4.55 -6.30
C PRO A 304 8.25 -5.61 -6.27
N TYR A 305 8.69 -6.02 -5.08
CA TYR A 305 9.75 -7.02 -4.91
C TYR A 305 9.28 -8.43 -5.30
N ILE A 306 8.01 -8.77 -5.03
CA ILE A 306 7.39 -10.02 -5.50
C ILE A 306 7.32 -10.03 -7.04
N ALA A 307 6.94 -8.92 -7.66
CA ALA A 307 6.87 -8.81 -9.10
C ALA A 307 8.26 -8.94 -9.77
N ILE A 308 9.28 -8.30 -9.19
CA ILE A 308 10.68 -8.43 -9.61
C ILE A 308 11.15 -9.88 -9.46
N ALA A 309 10.89 -10.51 -8.31
CA ALA A 309 11.27 -11.91 -8.04
C ALA A 309 10.67 -12.87 -9.06
N LYS A 310 9.36 -12.76 -9.34
CA LYS A 310 8.68 -13.56 -10.35
C LYS A 310 9.26 -13.36 -11.75
N THR A 311 9.64 -12.13 -12.10
CA THR A 311 10.20 -11.81 -13.40
C THR A 311 11.58 -12.42 -13.59
N TYR A 312 12.47 -12.30 -12.59
CA TYR A 312 13.79 -12.95 -12.62
C TYR A 312 13.69 -14.48 -12.59
N ALA A 313 12.72 -15.05 -11.86
CA ALA A 313 12.48 -16.48 -11.87
C ALA A 313 12.07 -17.00 -13.26
N GLN A 314 11.24 -16.24 -13.99
CA GLN A 314 10.87 -16.56 -15.38
C GLN A 314 12.07 -16.49 -16.35
N GLN A 315 13.06 -15.65 -16.05
CA GLN A 315 14.32 -15.57 -16.80
C GLN A 315 15.35 -16.63 -16.39
N GLY A 316 15.09 -17.42 -15.34
CA GLY A 316 16.02 -18.40 -14.78
C GLY A 316 17.08 -17.83 -13.85
N GLU A 317 16.97 -16.54 -13.50
CA GLU A 317 17.88 -15.82 -12.61
C GLU A 317 17.49 -16.02 -11.13
N PHE A 318 17.51 -17.29 -10.67
CA PHE A 318 16.94 -17.69 -9.39
C PHE A 318 17.60 -17.06 -8.17
N PHE A 319 18.90 -16.74 -8.23
CA PHE A 319 19.59 -16.08 -7.13
C PHE A 319 19.05 -14.64 -6.91
N ILE A 320 18.86 -13.88 -8.00
CA ILE A 320 18.30 -12.52 -7.91
C ILE A 320 16.82 -12.62 -7.52
N ALA A 321 16.10 -13.60 -8.04
CA ALA A 321 14.71 -13.85 -7.70
C ALA A 321 14.52 -14.10 -6.20
N SER A 322 15.31 -15.01 -5.61
CA SER A 322 15.20 -15.33 -4.17
C SER A 322 15.49 -14.11 -3.28
N ARG A 323 16.52 -13.32 -3.62
CA ARG A 323 16.86 -12.10 -2.87
C ARG A 323 15.72 -11.06 -2.86
N ASN A 324 15.00 -10.92 -3.98
CA ASN A 324 13.84 -10.02 -4.03
C ASN A 324 12.64 -10.60 -3.27
N ALA A 325 12.38 -11.91 -3.35
CA ALA A 325 11.33 -12.56 -2.58
C ALA A 325 11.62 -12.49 -1.06
N GLU A 326 12.87 -12.68 -0.63
CA GLU A 326 13.32 -12.45 0.75
C GLU A 326 13.10 -10.99 1.18
N LYS A 327 13.37 -10.03 0.30
CA LYS A 327 13.11 -8.61 0.59
C LYS A 327 11.63 -8.34 0.79
N ALA A 328 10.76 -8.91 -0.06
CA ALA A 328 9.31 -8.83 0.13
C ALA A 328 8.89 -9.44 1.48
N LEU A 329 9.41 -10.61 1.81
CA LEU A 329 9.12 -11.30 3.06
C LEU A 329 9.57 -10.50 4.29
N SER A 330 10.65 -9.70 4.19
CA SER A 330 11.10 -8.84 5.29
C SER A 330 10.13 -7.71 5.65
N PHE A 331 9.16 -7.39 4.79
CA PHE A 331 8.13 -6.38 5.05
C PHE A 331 6.87 -6.98 5.71
N ASP A 332 6.54 -8.22 5.37
CA ASP A 332 5.48 -8.99 5.99
C ASP A 332 5.95 -10.45 6.18
N ALA A 333 6.67 -10.66 7.27
CA ALA A 333 7.30 -11.95 7.57
C ALA A 333 6.31 -13.03 8.07
N ALA A 334 5.03 -12.70 8.21
CA ALA A 334 3.97 -13.66 8.53
C ALA A 334 3.13 -14.07 7.30
N ASN A 335 3.43 -13.53 6.12
CA ASN A 335 2.65 -13.75 4.90
C ASN A 335 2.96 -15.11 4.25
N ALA A 336 2.07 -16.07 4.45
CA ALA A 336 2.21 -17.44 3.94
C ALA A 336 2.30 -17.51 2.40
N ASP A 337 1.64 -16.63 1.64
CA ASP A 337 1.73 -16.60 0.17
C ASP A 337 3.15 -16.22 -0.29
N THR A 338 3.79 -15.26 0.40
CA THR A 338 5.18 -14.89 0.11
C THR A 338 6.15 -16.05 0.39
N TYR A 339 5.92 -16.87 1.45
CA TYR A 339 6.65 -18.10 1.67
C TYR A 339 6.42 -19.11 0.54
N GLY A 340 5.18 -19.28 0.09
CA GLY A 340 4.86 -20.15 -1.05
C GLY A 340 5.62 -19.75 -2.31
N GLN A 341 5.63 -18.47 -2.64
CA GLN A 341 6.36 -17.92 -3.79
C GLN A 341 7.87 -18.08 -3.68
N LEU A 342 8.45 -17.79 -2.52
CA LEU A 342 9.87 -17.98 -2.25
C LEU A 342 10.26 -19.46 -2.33
N GLY A 343 9.44 -20.34 -1.76
CA GLY A 343 9.64 -21.78 -1.84
C GLY A 343 9.61 -22.31 -3.27
N MET A 344 8.70 -21.80 -4.11
CA MET A 344 8.66 -22.12 -5.55
C MET A 344 9.95 -21.70 -6.28
N ILE A 345 10.50 -20.53 -5.96
CA ILE A 345 11.77 -20.05 -6.52
C ILE A 345 12.92 -20.99 -6.10
N TYR A 346 12.97 -21.41 -4.83
CA TYR A 346 13.99 -22.36 -4.37
C TYR A 346 13.85 -23.73 -5.04
N VAL A 347 12.63 -24.21 -5.28
CA VAL A 347 12.41 -25.46 -6.06
C VAL A 347 12.93 -25.30 -7.49
N GLN A 348 12.65 -24.22 -8.17
CA GLN A 348 13.15 -23.93 -9.51
C GLN A 348 14.69 -23.82 -9.53
N ALA A 349 15.27 -23.27 -8.49
CA ALA A 349 16.73 -23.22 -8.26
C ALA A 349 17.35 -24.58 -7.89
N ARG A 350 16.53 -25.63 -7.71
CA ARG A 350 16.93 -26.95 -7.21
C ARG A 350 17.53 -26.93 -5.78
N ASN A 351 17.22 -25.89 -5.02
CA ASN A 351 17.62 -25.75 -3.61
C ASN A 351 16.52 -26.35 -2.71
N TYR A 352 16.38 -27.67 -2.73
CA TYR A 352 15.30 -28.38 -2.03
C TYR A 352 15.40 -28.31 -0.53
N GLU A 353 16.63 -28.24 0.03
CA GLU A 353 16.85 -28.09 1.46
C GLU A 353 16.28 -26.81 2.05
N THR A 354 16.42 -25.68 1.33
CA THR A 354 15.84 -24.40 1.73
C THR A 354 14.35 -24.33 1.35
N ALA A 355 13.96 -24.95 0.24
CA ALA A 355 12.56 -25.00 -0.20
C ALA A 355 11.65 -25.69 0.80
N LEU A 356 12.14 -26.78 1.44
CA LEU A 356 11.36 -27.60 2.36
C LEU A 356 10.78 -26.80 3.55
N PRO A 357 11.57 -26.15 4.41
CA PRO A 357 11.05 -25.35 5.53
C PRO A 357 10.22 -24.15 5.05
N THR A 358 10.59 -23.57 3.91
CA THR A 358 9.86 -22.41 3.35
C THR A 358 8.46 -22.80 2.89
N LEU A 359 8.31 -23.88 2.10
CA LEU A 359 7.01 -24.37 1.65
C LEU A 359 6.18 -24.94 2.81
N ARG A 360 6.82 -25.55 3.82
CA ARG A 360 6.12 -26.00 5.03
C ARG A 360 5.39 -24.85 5.69
N CYS A 361 6.06 -23.70 5.92
CA CYS A 361 5.42 -22.54 6.51
C CYS A 361 4.23 -22.01 5.68
N ALA A 362 4.30 -22.12 4.34
CA ALA A 362 3.18 -21.72 3.48
C ALA A 362 1.99 -22.69 3.56
N VAL A 363 2.25 -24.00 3.57
CA VAL A 363 1.22 -25.04 3.37
C VAL A 363 0.68 -25.55 4.70
N ASP A 364 1.57 -25.96 5.62
CA ASP A 364 1.20 -26.49 6.94
C ASP A 364 1.10 -25.40 8.01
N GLY A 365 1.68 -24.23 7.72
CA GLY A 365 1.99 -23.23 8.72
C GLY A 365 3.24 -23.61 9.52
N CYS A 366 3.74 -22.67 10.31
CA CYS A 366 4.83 -22.94 11.25
C CYS A 366 4.73 -22.03 12.48
N THR A 367 5.16 -22.55 13.62
CA THR A 367 5.32 -21.75 14.83
C THR A 367 6.53 -20.81 14.68
N ALA A 368 6.66 -19.83 15.58
CA ALA A 368 7.81 -18.95 15.60
C ALA A 368 9.14 -19.71 15.70
N ASP A 369 9.20 -20.75 16.53
CA ASP A 369 10.43 -21.57 16.71
C ASP A 369 10.80 -22.34 15.45
N GLU A 370 9.82 -22.84 14.71
CA GLU A 370 9.99 -23.62 13.48
C GLU A 370 10.26 -22.78 12.23
N ASN A 371 10.11 -21.46 12.32
CA ASN A 371 10.31 -20.56 11.19
C ASN A 371 11.78 -20.24 10.93
N ASP A 372 12.49 -21.19 10.36
CA ASP A 372 13.91 -21.05 10.04
C ASP A 372 14.16 -20.04 8.91
N THR A 373 13.21 -19.89 7.98
CA THR A 373 13.30 -18.94 6.89
C THR A 373 13.37 -17.49 7.40
N ALA A 374 12.64 -17.14 8.47
CA ALA A 374 12.68 -15.80 9.07
C ALA A 374 13.91 -15.56 9.95
N GLN A 375 14.68 -16.59 10.34
CA GLN A 375 15.84 -16.46 11.23
C GLN A 375 16.89 -15.50 10.67
N GLN A 376 17.07 -15.45 9.36
CA GLN A 376 18.01 -14.52 8.72
C GLN A 376 17.64 -13.07 8.96
N PHE A 377 16.34 -12.72 9.03
CA PHE A 377 15.88 -11.35 9.26
C PHE A 377 16.09 -10.91 10.71
N VAL A 378 15.96 -11.85 11.66
CA VAL A 378 16.30 -11.62 13.07
C VAL A 378 17.80 -11.40 13.21
N ASN A 379 18.62 -12.21 12.56
CA ASN A 379 20.09 -12.08 12.59
C ASN A 379 20.59 -10.76 11.96
N GLN A 380 19.82 -10.18 11.04
CA GLN A 380 20.10 -8.89 10.40
C GLN A 380 19.53 -7.69 11.18
N GLY A 381 18.78 -7.92 12.26
CA GLY A 381 18.11 -6.86 13.03
C GLY A 381 16.94 -6.20 12.29
N ILE A 382 16.38 -6.89 11.30
CA ILE A 382 15.19 -6.43 10.56
C ILE A 382 13.91 -6.77 11.34
N LEU A 383 13.90 -7.91 12.01
CA LEU A 383 12.85 -8.38 12.91
C LEU A 383 13.42 -8.55 14.32
N ASP A 384 12.62 -8.24 15.32
CA ASP A 384 12.97 -8.49 16.73
C ASP A 384 12.88 -9.99 17.06
N GLU A 385 11.86 -10.67 16.51
CA GLU A 385 11.61 -12.10 16.70
C GLU A 385 11.04 -12.75 15.43
N LYS A 386 11.11 -14.08 15.34
CA LYS A 386 10.50 -14.82 14.23
C LYS A 386 8.98 -14.84 14.40
N PRO A 387 8.18 -14.53 13.37
CA PRO A 387 6.73 -14.67 13.44
C PRO A 387 6.30 -16.13 13.23
N ALA A 388 5.17 -16.50 13.83
CA ALA A 388 4.42 -17.68 13.40
C ALA A 388 3.71 -17.40 12.07
N VAL A 389 3.58 -18.40 11.22
CA VAL A 389 2.90 -18.30 9.92
C VAL A 389 1.69 -19.24 9.93
N LYS A 390 0.51 -18.67 9.61
CA LYS A 390 -0.71 -19.45 9.45
C LYS A 390 -0.72 -20.14 8.08
N PRO A 391 -1.19 -21.41 7.99
CA PRO A 391 -1.24 -22.13 6.72
C PRO A 391 -2.20 -21.45 5.73
N LEU A 392 -1.86 -21.51 4.44
CA LEU A 392 -2.76 -21.09 3.37
C LEU A 392 -3.87 -22.13 3.19
N PRO A 393 -5.13 -21.74 3.21
CA PRO A 393 -6.22 -22.64 2.86
C PRO A 393 -6.17 -22.97 1.35
N LEU A 394 -6.51 -24.21 1.01
CA LEU A 394 -6.51 -24.68 -0.38
C LEU A 394 -7.74 -24.16 -1.15
N THR A 395 -7.76 -22.85 -1.43
CA THR A 395 -8.92 -22.13 -2.02
C THR A 395 -8.76 -21.77 -3.49
N ASN A 396 -7.54 -21.83 -4.03
CA ASN A 396 -7.26 -21.47 -5.43
C ASN A 396 -6.10 -22.26 -6.01
N LEU A 397 -5.98 -22.26 -7.34
CA LEU A 397 -4.95 -23.03 -8.06
C LEU A 397 -3.51 -22.59 -7.74
N ASN A 398 -3.26 -21.32 -7.46
CA ASN A 398 -1.91 -20.88 -7.10
C ASN A 398 -1.44 -21.55 -5.80
N VAL A 399 -2.32 -21.60 -4.79
CA VAL A 399 -2.05 -22.31 -3.54
C VAL A 399 -1.92 -23.81 -3.81
N ALA A 400 -2.76 -24.40 -4.66
CA ALA A 400 -2.66 -25.81 -5.03
C ALA A 400 -1.27 -26.17 -5.60
N TYR A 401 -0.65 -25.30 -6.37
CA TYR A 401 0.72 -25.48 -6.85
C TYR A 401 1.76 -25.45 -5.73
N TYR A 402 1.56 -24.69 -4.64
CA TYR A 402 2.44 -24.75 -3.46
C TYR A 402 2.36 -26.12 -2.79
N TYR A 403 1.14 -26.65 -2.61
CA TYR A 403 0.90 -28.00 -2.07
C TYR A 403 1.60 -29.08 -2.92
N VAL A 404 1.41 -29.03 -4.26
CA VAL A 404 2.08 -29.97 -5.19
C VAL A 404 3.59 -29.91 -5.02
N ARG A 405 4.16 -28.71 -5.06
CA ARG A 405 5.61 -28.54 -4.99
C ARG A 405 6.19 -28.92 -3.63
N TYR A 406 5.46 -28.63 -2.55
CA TYR A 406 5.84 -29.09 -1.23
C TYR A 406 5.83 -30.61 -1.16
N GLY A 407 4.78 -31.26 -1.63
CA GLY A 407 4.71 -32.72 -1.75
C GLY A 407 5.84 -33.30 -2.60
N SER A 408 6.19 -32.66 -3.71
CA SER A 408 7.32 -33.09 -4.57
C SER A 408 8.66 -33.00 -3.84
N VAL A 409 8.90 -31.94 -3.07
CA VAL A 409 10.12 -31.76 -2.27
C VAL A 409 10.19 -32.84 -1.15
N LEU A 410 9.05 -33.05 -0.46
CA LEU A 410 8.94 -34.12 0.55
C LEU A 410 9.25 -35.48 -0.05
N ALA A 411 8.67 -35.81 -1.20
CA ALA A 411 8.92 -37.08 -1.88
C ALA A 411 10.40 -37.25 -2.29
N TYR A 412 10.98 -36.17 -2.85
CA TYR A 412 12.39 -36.18 -3.29
C TYR A 412 13.38 -36.33 -2.13
N LEU A 413 13.11 -35.72 -0.96
CA LEU A 413 13.96 -35.77 0.22
C LEU A 413 13.58 -36.92 1.17
N SER A 414 12.61 -37.76 0.81
CA SER A 414 12.13 -38.84 1.66
C SER A 414 13.17 -39.94 1.80
N THR A 415 13.36 -40.36 3.05
CA THR A 415 14.14 -41.53 3.43
C THR A 415 13.30 -42.43 4.33
N PRO A 416 13.69 -43.73 4.52
CA PRO A 416 12.98 -44.60 5.48
C PRO A 416 12.94 -44.07 6.91
N GLU A 417 13.88 -43.17 7.25
CA GLU A 417 14.04 -42.62 8.62
C GLU A 417 13.15 -41.38 8.86
N ASN A 418 12.98 -40.50 7.86
CA ASN A 418 12.22 -39.24 8.02
C ASN A 418 10.74 -39.35 7.66
N GLY A 419 10.34 -40.36 6.88
CA GLY A 419 8.94 -40.67 6.57
C GLY A 419 8.20 -39.57 5.78
N TYR A 420 8.87 -38.68 5.10
CA TYR A 420 8.27 -37.53 4.38
C TYR A 420 7.24 -37.94 3.33
N CYS A 421 7.36 -39.13 2.74
CA CYS A 421 6.38 -39.63 1.79
C CYS A 421 4.98 -39.79 2.39
N SER A 422 4.83 -40.12 3.67
CA SER A 422 3.50 -40.20 4.30
C SER A 422 2.79 -38.86 4.22
N HIS A 423 3.46 -37.78 4.58
CA HIS A 423 2.89 -36.43 4.51
C HIS A 423 2.65 -35.95 3.06
N SER A 424 3.60 -36.27 2.15
CA SER A 424 3.38 -35.99 0.71
C SER A 424 2.08 -36.62 0.18
N LEU A 425 1.79 -37.88 0.54
CA LEU A 425 0.58 -38.58 0.13
C LEU A 425 -0.70 -37.96 0.72
N GLU A 426 -0.64 -37.46 1.96
CA GLU A 426 -1.76 -36.72 2.58
C GLU A 426 -2.08 -35.44 1.77
N LEU A 427 -1.07 -34.67 1.41
CA LEU A 427 -1.24 -33.46 0.57
C LEU A 427 -1.82 -33.81 -0.81
N MET A 428 -1.31 -34.88 -1.45
CA MET A 428 -1.83 -35.32 -2.76
C MET A 428 -3.29 -35.77 -2.65
N THR A 429 -3.68 -36.38 -1.55
CA THR A 429 -5.07 -36.76 -1.29
C THR A 429 -5.97 -35.53 -1.16
N GLN A 430 -5.54 -34.51 -0.45
CA GLN A 430 -6.28 -33.24 -0.34
C GLN A 430 -6.48 -32.56 -1.70
N LEU A 431 -5.41 -32.48 -2.52
CA LEU A 431 -5.47 -31.93 -3.86
C LEU A 431 -6.44 -32.67 -4.78
N ARG A 432 -6.42 -34.02 -4.73
CA ARG A 432 -7.31 -34.88 -5.51
C ARG A 432 -8.78 -34.69 -5.15
N LEU A 433 -9.07 -34.43 -3.88
CA LEU A 433 -10.43 -34.17 -3.40
C LEU A 433 -10.93 -32.77 -3.78
N THR A 434 -10.03 -31.79 -3.82
CA THR A 434 -10.39 -30.37 -4.04
C THR A 434 -10.44 -30.00 -5.53
N TYR A 435 -9.54 -30.54 -6.35
CA TYR A 435 -9.38 -30.20 -7.77
C TYR A 435 -9.35 -31.42 -8.68
N PRO A 436 -10.33 -32.34 -8.62
CA PRO A 436 -10.29 -33.60 -9.38
C PRO A 436 -10.30 -33.40 -10.90
N ASP A 437 -10.83 -32.27 -11.36
CA ASP A 437 -11.06 -32.00 -12.79
C ASP A 437 -9.89 -31.23 -13.45
N ASP A 438 -8.84 -30.85 -12.72
CA ASP A 438 -7.67 -30.19 -13.30
C ASP A 438 -6.65 -31.24 -13.78
N PRO A 439 -6.49 -31.44 -15.10
CA PRO A 439 -5.66 -32.52 -15.62
C PRO A 439 -4.17 -32.29 -15.38
N VAL A 440 -3.71 -31.03 -15.36
CA VAL A 440 -2.31 -30.69 -15.13
C VAL A 440 -1.93 -30.91 -13.66
N LEU A 441 -2.81 -30.50 -12.76
CA LEU A 441 -2.63 -30.71 -11.33
C LEU A 441 -2.66 -32.21 -11.00
N MET A 442 -3.61 -32.96 -11.56
CA MET A 442 -3.75 -34.40 -11.33
C MET A 442 -2.56 -35.20 -11.84
N GLN A 443 -1.96 -34.82 -12.98
CA GLN A 443 -0.72 -35.46 -13.44
C GLN A 443 0.42 -35.28 -12.42
N ASN A 444 0.59 -34.08 -11.87
CA ASN A 444 1.59 -33.85 -10.82
C ASN A 444 1.29 -34.64 -9.53
N VAL A 445 0.03 -34.78 -9.17
CA VAL A 445 -0.41 -35.60 -8.02
C VAL A 445 -0.02 -37.05 -8.24
N GLU A 446 -0.33 -37.65 -9.40
CA GLU A 446 -0.01 -39.02 -9.77
C GLU A 446 1.51 -39.27 -9.78
N ASP A 447 2.30 -38.36 -10.31
CA ASP A 447 3.76 -38.47 -10.35
C ASP A 447 4.36 -38.49 -8.92
N ASN A 448 3.84 -37.64 -8.02
CA ASN A 448 4.24 -37.63 -6.61
C ASN A 448 3.86 -38.93 -5.88
N GLU A 449 2.62 -39.38 -6.07
CA GLU A 449 2.14 -40.65 -5.48
C GLU A 449 2.99 -41.84 -5.98
N ALA A 450 3.28 -41.92 -7.27
CA ALA A 450 4.11 -42.97 -7.85
C ALA A 450 5.53 -42.96 -7.27
N THR A 451 6.13 -41.77 -7.12
CA THR A 451 7.45 -41.59 -6.51
C THR A 451 7.47 -42.12 -5.08
N CYS A 452 6.52 -41.72 -4.25
CA CYS A 452 6.45 -42.14 -2.85
C CYS A 452 6.14 -43.64 -2.71
N ARG A 453 5.24 -44.20 -3.54
CA ARG A 453 4.97 -45.64 -3.52
C ARG A 453 6.23 -46.45 -3.85
N SER A 454 7.01 -45.98 -4.85
CA SER A 454 8.27 -46.64 -5.23
C SER A 454 9.29 -46.63 -4.07
N LEU A 455 9.41 -45.50 -3.35
CA LEU A 455 10.35 -45.38 -2.22
C LEU A 455 9.92 -46.20 -1.00
N MET A 456 8.61 -46.35 -0.76
CA MET A 456 8.08 -47.14 0.34
C MET A 456 8.01 -48.63 0.03
N GLY A 457 8.42 -49.07 -1.16
CA GLY A 457 8.42 -50.49 -1.55
C GLY A 457 7.04 -51.08 -1.78
N THR A 458 5.99 -50.27 -1.93
CA THR A 458 4.65 -50.73 -2.31
C THR A 458 4.56 -50.82 -3.85
N PRO A 459 4.11 -51.98 -4.42
CA PRO A 459 3.99 -52.09 -5.87
C PRO A 459 2.98 -51.07 -6.42
N SER A 460 3.27 -50.51 -7.60
CA SER A 460 2.29 -49.68 -8.34
C SER A 460 1.03 -50.53 -8.62
N PRO A 461 -0.16 -49.96 -8.53
CA PRO A 461 -1.42 -50.66 -8.79
C PRO A 461 -1.54 -51.18 -10.23
#